data_6b869908d715ea9e1ef494f42a8ffc8c
#
_entry.id   6b869908d715ea9e1ef494f42a8ffc8c
#
_cell.length_a   1.000
_cell.length_b   1.000
_cell.length_c   1.000
_cell.angle_alpha   90.00
_cell.angle_beta   90.00
_cell.angle_gamma   90.00
#
_symmetry.space_group_name_H-M   'P 1'
#
loop_
_entity.id
_entity.type
_entity.pdbx_description
1 polymer ?
#
loop_
_entity_poly.entity_id
_entity_poly.type
_entity_poly.pdbx_seq_one_letter_code
_entity_poly.pdbx_strand_id
1 'polypeptide(L)'
;MNKSFIFKIIGMVALVTLMSIAVGYVNGIIVERQRNQENVKADIARSSVREQTLIGPVLVVPYVQEHPEMIEVNKTQKIVTRSYAGKVYLLPEELNLTGGFTNEVKSLGIYKALLFQLGGNNSGQFKIPKNLGLIFEHDNTILKIGDSYLSIGISDTRGVGGKPIINWGGSTIAFVQGSKIDALGSGINAPIKTLNSEAQTIAFDFNLNLRGTENFNFTPIAESNIIALNSNWQSPHFYGSFLPDVATQKIDSNGFGAKWAVSSL
;
A
#
# COMPACT_ATOMS: atom_id res chain seq x y z
N MET A 1 -1.06 71.87 -2.23
CA MET A 1 -0.63 70.58 -2.80
C MET A 1 -0.50 70.73 -4.32
N ASN A 2 0.66 70.44 -4.88
CA ASN A 2 0.98 70.78 -6.29
C ASN A 2 0.16 69.90 -7.24
N LYS A 3 -0.70 70.46 -8.10
CA LYS A 3 -1.57 69.71 -9.04
C LYS A 3 -0.77 68.68 -9.87
N SER A 4 0.45 69.03 -10.24
CA SER A 4 1.35 68.10 -10.95
C SER A 4 1.75 66.84 -10.15
N PHE A 5 1.83 66.93 -8.82
CA PHE A 5 2.13 65.81 -7.92
C PHE A 5 0.93 64.85 -7.83
N ILE A 6 -0.30 65.38 -7.77
CA ILE A 6 -1.51 64.58 -7.76
C ILE A 6 -1.69 63.76 -9.05
N PHE A 7 -1.44 64.41 -10.22
CA PHE A 7 -1.49 63.70 -11.51
C PHE A 7 -0.46 62.58 -11.62
N LYS A 8 0.73 62.74 -11.07
CA LYS A 8 1.74 61.67 -11.04
C LYS A 8 1.31 60.50 -10.19
N ILE A 9 0.70 60.75 -9.01
CA ILE A 9 0.17 59.67 -8.13
C ILE A 9 -0.95 58.95 -8.82
N ILE A 10 -1.92 59.65 -9.43
CA ILE A 10 -3.04 59.05 -10.15
C ILE A 10 -2.52 58.15 -11.30
N GLY A 11 -1.55 58.66 -12.07
CA GLY A 11 -0.94 57.90 -13.17
C GLY A 11 -0.24 56.63 -12.67
N MET A 12 0.46 56.71 -11.54
CA MET A 12 1.17 55.58 -10.93
C MET A 12 0.14 54.51 -10.42
N VAL A 13 -0.92 54.94 -9.73
CA VAL A 13 -1.99 54.06 -9.28
C VAL A 13 -2.68 53.40 -10.44
N ALA A 14 -3.03 54.14 -11.50
CA ALA A 14 -3.64 53.56 -12.70
C ALA A 14 -2.73 52.52 -13.38
N LEU A 15 -1.43 52.76 -13.45
CA LEU A 15 -0.45 51.81 -14.00
C LEU A 15 -0.38 50.54 -13.15
N VAL A 16 -0.29 50.66 -11.83
CA VAL A 16 -0.26 49.51 -10.92
C VAL A 16 -1.54 48.69 -11.04
N THR A 17 -2.70 49.35 -11.11
CA THR A 17 -3.99 48.66 -11.26
C THR A 17 -4.06 47.91 -12.60
N LEU A 18 -3.59 48.53 -13.68
CA LEU A 18 -3.57 47.88 -15.01
C LEU A 18 -2.65 46.65 -15.04
N MET A 19 -1.47 46.75 -14.42
CA MET A 19 -0.54 45.61 -14.26
C MET A 19 -1.15 44.50 -13.41
N SER A 20 -1.85 44.85 -12.31
CA SER A 20 -2.50 43.87 -11.44
C SER A 20 -3.61 43.09 -12.17
N ILE A 21 -4.38 43.75 -13.04
CA ILE A 21 -5.40 43.10 -13.89
C ILE A 21 -4.72 42.10 -14.87
N ALA A 22 -3.63 42.52 -15.53
CA ALA A 22 -2.89 41.65 -16.46
C ALA A 22 -2.33 40.40 -15.75
N VAL A 23 -1.71 40.58 -14.57
CA VAL A 23 -1.21 39.47 -13.74
C VAL A 23 -2.35 38.55 -13.29
N GLY A 24 -3.49 39.11 -12.87
CA GLY A 24 -4.68 38.33 -12.50
C GLY A 24 -5.20 37.47 -13.65
N TYR A 25 -5.23 38.02 -14.87
CA TYR A 25 -5.64 37.28 -16.07
C TYR A 25 -4.69 36.12 -16.40
N VAL A 26 -3.38 36.34 -16.33
CA VAL A 26 -2.37 35.30 -16.55
C VAL A 26 -2.49 34.20 -15.50
N ASN A 27 -2.65 34.56 -14.23
CA ASN A 27 -2.87 33.59 -13.17
C ASN A 27 -4.15 32.75 -13.39
N GLY A 28 -5.22 33.36 -13.87
CA GLY A 28 -6.44 32.65 -14.26
C GLY A 28 -6.19 31.56 -15.30
N ILE A 29 -5.45 31.89 -16.37
CA ILE A 29 -5.07 30.94 -17.44
C ILE A 29 -4.20 29.80 -16.87
N ILE A 30 -3.27 30.10 -15.98
CA ILE A 30 -2.41 29.08 -15.36
C ILE A 30 -3.23 28.09 -14.53
N VAL A 31 -4.14 28.60 -13.69
CA VAL A 31 -5.02 27.76 -12.87
C VAL A 31 -5.95 26.91 -13.73
N GLU A 32 -6.51 27.49 -14.80
CA GLU A 32 -7.36 26.72 -15.74
C GLU A 32 -6.59 25.60 -16.44
N ARG A 33 -5.35 25.88 -16.89
CA ARG A 33 -4.50 24.85 -17.49
C ARG A 33 -4.14 23.74 -16.50
N GLN A 34 -3.86 24.07 -15.26
CA GLN A 34 -3.59 23.07 -14.21
C GLN A 34 -4.81 22.18 -13.96
N ARG A 35 -6.01 22.77 -13.82
CA ARG A 35 -7.26 22.00 -13.67
C ARG A 35 -7.51 21.08 -14.87
N ASN A 36 -7.31 21.57 -16.08
CA ASN A 36 -7.50 20.76 -17.28
C ASN A 36 -6.49 19.62 -17.35
N GLN A 37 -5.24 19.84 -16.92
CA GLN A 37 -4.25 18.78 -16.83
C GLN A 37 -4.65 17.70 -15.82
N GLU A 38 -5.10 18.09 -14.62
CA GLU A 38 -5.57 17.15 -13.58
C GLU A 38 -6.80 16.36 -14.04
N ASN A 39 -7.76 17.01 -14.69
CA ASN A 39 -8.94 16.35 -15.24
C ASN A 39 -8.57 15.31 -16.31
N VAL A 40 -7.67 15.63 -17.23
CA VAL A 40 -7.22 14.71 -18.26
C VAL A 40 -6.44 13.54 -17.67
N LYS A 41 -5.57 13.79 -16.69
CA LYS A 41 -4.89 12.71 -15.94
C LYS A 41 -5.90 11.79 -15.25
N ALA A 42 -6.92 12.37 -14.61
CA ALA A 42 -8.01 11.61 -13.98
C ALA A 42 -8.81 10.78 -15.00
N ASP A 43 -9.07 11.30 -16.20
CA ASP A 43 -9.77 10.58 -17.26
C ASP A 43 -8.93 9.44 -17.85
N ILE A 44 -7.62 9.65 -18.03
CA ILE A 44 -6.69 8.59 -18.41
C ILE A 44 -6.66 7.52 -17.31
N ALA A 45 -6.59 7.90 -16.03
CA ALA A 45 -6.60 6.98 -14.91
C ALA A 45 -7.94 6.23 -14.73
N ARG A 46 -9.08 6.85 -15.08
CA ARG A 46 -10.39 6.16 -15.10
C ARG A 46 -10.48 5.10 -16.19
N SER A 47 -9.95 5.40 -17.36
CA SER A 47 -9.93 4.46 -18.51
C SER A 47 -8.81 3.43 -18.43
N SER A 48 -7.81 3.64 -17.57
CA SER A 48 -6.68 2.75 -17.32
C SER A 48 -6.74 2.22 -15.87
N VAL A 49 -5.63 2.34 -15.16
CA VAL A 49 -5.50 1.98 -13.74
C VAL A 49 -4.97 3.20 -13.01
N ARG A 50 -5.47 3.47 -11.82
CA ARG A 50 -5.04 4.61 -11.00
C ARG A 50 -3.62 4.41 -10.45
N GLU A 51 -3.13 5.38 -9.68
CA GLU A 51 -1.94 5.20 -8.86
C GLU A 51 -2.08 3.97 -7.95
N GLN A 52 -0.96 3.34 -7.66
CA GLN A 52 -0.95 2.10 -6.91
C GLN A 52 -0.32 2.28 -5.54
N THR A 53 -1.00 1.73 -4.55
CA THR A 53 -0.48 1.53 -3.20
C THR A 53 -0.50 0.04 -2.90
N LEU A 54 0.65 -0.50 -2.52
CA LEU A 54 0.84 -1.89 -2.12
C LEU A 54 1.09 -1.94 -0.62
N ILE A 55 0.28 -2.72 0.10
CA ILE A 55 0.36 -2.90 1.55
C ILE A 55 0.28 -4.40 1.85
N GLY A 56 1.18 -4.91 2.60
CA GLY A 56 1.16 -6.33 2.97
C GLY A 56 2.42 -7.07 2.53
N PRO A 57 2.40 -8.39 2.70
CA PRO A 57 1.26 -9.25 3.09
C PRO A 57 0.95 -9.23 4.60
N VAL A 58 -0.31 -9.43 4.97
CA VAL A 58 -0.79 -9.63 6.34
C VAL A 58 -1.39 -11.02 6.46
N LEU A 59 -0.93 -11.82 7.40
CA LEU A 59 -1.51 -13.12 7.71
C LEU A 59 -2.62 -12.96 8.74
N VAL A 60 -3.84 -13.35 8.38
CA VAL A 60 -5.00 -13.31 9.26
C VAL A 60 -5.36 -14.71 9.71
N VAL A 61 -5.42 -14.91 11.01
CA VAL A 61 -5.70 -16.18 11.64
C VAL A 61 -6.96 -16.06 12.50
N PRO A 62 -8.13 -16.49 12.02
CA PRO A 62 -9.32 -16.59 12.85
C PRO A 62 -9.14 -17.67 13.92
N TYR A 63 -9.66 -17.43 15.11
CA TYR A 63 -9.61 -18.41 16.19
C TYR A 63 -10.87 -18.39 17.04
N VAL A 64 -11.07 -19.49 17.77
CA VAL A 64 -12.05 -19.62 18.84
C VAL A 64 -11.34 -20.18 20.08
N GLN A 65 -11.44 -19.48 21.18
CA GLN A 65 -11.04 -19.98 22.50
C GLN A 65 -12.25 -20.56 23.19
N GLU A 66 -12.16 -21.79 23.65
CA GLU A 66 -13.20 -22.45 24.42
C GLU A 66 -12.66 -22.85 25.78
N HIS A 67 -13.35 -22.50 26.85
CA HIS A 67 -13.04 -22.98 28.17
C HIS A 67 -14.29 -23.47 28.90
N PRO A 68 -14.23 -24.62 29.60
CA PRO A 68 -15.29 -25.07 30.44
C PRO A 68 -15.33 -24.26 31.74
N GLU A 69 -16.50 -23.75 32.09
CA GLU A 69 -16.78 -23.03 33.32
C GLU A 69 -17.86 -23.77 34.11
N MET A 70 -17.64 -23.91 35.42
CA MET A 70 -18.64 -24.54 36.30
C MET A 70 -19.59 -23.42 36.78
N ILE A 71 -20.86 -23.52 36.41
CA ILE A 71 -21.91 -22.61 36.86
C ILE A 71 -22.93 -23.35 37.74
N GLU A 72 -23.43 -22.70 38.75
CA GLU A 72 -24.51 -23.21 39.57
C GLU A 72 -25.87 -22.77 38.99
N VAL A 73 -26.69 -23.76 38.62
CA VAL A 73 -28.08 -23.54 38.15
C VAL A 73 -29.01 -24.38 39.02
N ASN A 74 -29.89 -23.71 39.74
CA ASN A 74 -30.86 -24.36 40.65
C ASN A 74 -30.21 -25.29 41.70
N LYS A 75 -29.11 -24.85 42.32
CA LYS A 75 -28.31 -25.63 43.30
C LYS A 75 -27.65 -26.89 42.73
N THR A 76 -27.58 -26.98 41.39
CA THR A 76 -26.87 -28.08 40.70
C THR A 76 -25.71 -27.49 39.91
N GLN A 77 -24.52 -28.04 40.10
CA GLN A 77 -23.32 -27.62 39.34
C GLN A 77 -23.44 -28.18 37.91
N LYS A 78 -23.30 -27.29 36.94
CA LYS A 78 -23.30 -27.63 35.50
C LYS A 78 -22.08 -27.06 34.83
N ILE A 79 -21.41 -27.85 34.01
CA ILE A 79 -20.31 -27.38 33.16
C ILE A 79 -20.90 -26.73 31.90
N VAL A 80 -20.54 -25.50 31.63
CA VAL A 80 -20.90 -24.74 30.42
C VAL A 80 -19.62 -24.35 29.71
N THR A 81 -19.55 -24.59 28.42
CA THR A 81 -18.43 -24.14 27.61
C THR A 81 -18.67 -22.70 27.16
N ARG A 82 -17.77 -21.80 27.58
CA ARG A 82 -17.75 -20.45 27.04
C ARG A 82 -16.82 -20.39 25.83
N SER A 83 -17.26 -19.68 24.78
CA SER A 83 -16.52 -19.54 23.53
C SER A 83 -16.30 -18.09 23.20
N TYR A 84 -15.06 -17.71 22.84
CA TYR A 84 -14.67 -16.40 22.40
C TYR A 84 -13.99 -16.51 21.03
N ALA A 85 -14.59 -15.85 20.02
CA ALA A 85 -14.05 -15.83 18.66
C ALA A 85 -13.28 -14.52 18.43
N GLY A 86 -12.16 -14.61 17.70
CA GLY A 86 -11.33 -13.46 17.35
C GLY A 86 -10.53 -13.71 16.08
N LYS A 87 -9.71 -12.71 15.74
CA LYS A 87 -8.73 -12.78 14.65
C LYS A 87 -7.40 -12.24 15.15
N VAL A 88 -6.31 -12.95 14.87
CA VAL A 88 -4.95 -12.45 15.03
C VAL A 88 -4.45 -11.98 13.68
N TYR A 89 -3.84 -10.80 13.64
CA TYR A 89 -3.18 -10.23 12.47
C TYR A 89 -1.68 -10.31 12.71
N LEU A 90 -1.00 -11.12 11.92
CA LEU A 90 0.44 -11.29 11.99
C LEU A 90 1.10 -10.57 10.82
N LEU A 91 2.13 -9.81 11.11
CA LEU A 91 2.96 -9.13 10.13
C LEU A 91 4.22 -9.97 9.84
N PRO A 92 4.82 -9.86 8.66
CA PRO A 92 6.07 -10.56 8.37
C PRO A 92 7.20 -10.11 9.29
N GLU A 93 8.09 -11.02 9.66
CA GLU A 93 9.38 -10.69 10.27
C GLU A 93 10.28 -10.01 9.22
N GLU A 94 10.29 -10.57 8.00
CA GLU A 94 11.05 -10.06 6.88
C GLU A 94 10.18 -9.92 5.63
N LEU A 95 10.36 -8.82 4.89
CA LEU A 95 9.72 -8.58 3.61
C LEU A 95 10.72 -7.97 2.64
N ASN A 96 10.95 -8.66 1.53
CA ASN A 96 11.81 -8.23 0.46
C ASN A 96 10.96 -8.02 -0.81
N LEU A 97 10.98 -6.82 -1.38
CA LEU A 97 10.41 -6.51 -2.69
C LEU A 97 11.55 -6.17 -3.65
N THR A 98 11.72 -6.97 -4.68
CA THR A 98 12.66 -6.68 -5.76
C THR A 98 11.90 -6.59 -7.08
N GLY A 99 12.09 -5.51 -7.83
CA GLY A 99 11.31 -5.34 -9.06
C GLY A 99 11.83 -4.27 -10.00
N GLY A 100 11.26 -4.29 -11.19
CA GLY A 100 11.55 -3.31 -12.23
C GLY A 100 10.28 -2.70 -12.81
N PHE A 101 10.35 -1.41 -13.11
CA PHE A 101 9.28 -0.70 -13.82
C PHE A 101 9.59 -0.64 -15.31
N THR A 102 8.58 -0.94 -16.12
CA THR A 102 8.53 -0.54 -17.52
C THR A 102 7.53 0.61 -17.64
N ASN A 103 7.92 1.68 -18.31
CA ASN A 103 7.14 2.91 -18.36
C ASN A 103 6.69 3.22 -19.80
N GLU A 104 5.48 3.75 -19.92
CA GLU A 104 4.89 4.23 -21.15
C GLU A 104 4.26 5.62 -20.92
N VAL A 105 4.51 6.56 -21.82
CA VAL A 105 3.87 7.88 -21.79
C VAL A 105 2.65 7.86 -22.69
N LYS A 106 1.47 7.97 -22.10
CA LYS A 106 0.21 8.11 -22.85
C LYS A 106 -0.16 9.58 -22.99
N SER A 107 -0.48 9.98 -24.19
CA SER A 107 -0.89 11.37 -24.49
C SER A 107 -2.36 11.44 -24.82
N LEU A 108 -3.04 12.49 -24.33
CA LEU A 108 -4.40 12.85 -24.70
C LEU A 108 -4.42 14.36 -25.01
N GLY A 109 -4.45 14.70 -26.29
CA GLY A 109 -4.21 16.07 -26.74
C GLY A 109 -2.81 16.54 -26.37
N ILE A 110 -2.71 17.67 -25.68
CA ILE A 110 -1.45 18.24 -25.20
C ILE A 110 -0.98 17.69 -23.86
N TYR A 111 -1.81 16.90 -23.20
CA TYR A 111 -1.54 16.37 -21.87
C TYR A 111 -0.94 14.97 -21.94
N LYS A 112 -0.05 14.67 -21.01
CA LYS A 112 0.66 13.39 -20.91
C LYS A 112 0.47 12.80 -19.52
N ALA A 113 0.29 11.48 -19.46
CA ALA A 113 0.31 10.71 -18.23
C ALA A 113 1.34 9.58 -18.36
N LEU A 114 2.09 9.35 -17.29
CA LEU A 114 3.06 8.26 -17.20
C LEU A 114 2.31 7.01 -16.70
N LEU A 115 2.30 5.98 -17.52
CA LEU A 115 1.84 4.65 -17.12
C LEU A 115 3.04 3.80 -16.80
N PHE A 116 2.90 2.94 -15.80
CA PHE A 116 3.94 1.99 -15.44
C PHE A 116 3.39 0.58 -15.33
N GLN A 117 4.27 -0.37 -15.52
CA GLN A 117 4.09 -1.77 -15.16
C GLN A 117 5.26 -2.19 -14.27
N LEU A 118 4.97 -2.55 -13.03
CA LEU A 118 5.91 -3.15 -12.10
C LEU A 118 5.85 -4.66 -12.24
N GLY A 119 6.99 -5.29 -12.54
CA GLY A 119 7.21 -6.70 -12.32
C GLY A 119 7.98 -6.87 -11.02
N GLY A 120 7.32 -7.34 -9.96
CA GLY A 120 7.91 -7.44 -8.63
C GLY A 120 7.90 -8.86 -8.08
N ASN A 121 9.02 -9.30 -7.52
CA ASN A 121 9.13 -10.48 -6.68
C ASN A 121 9.06 -10.02 -5.22
N ASN A 122 8.15 -10.63 -4.46
CA ASN A 122 7.97 -10.41 -3.04
C ASN A 122 8.33 -11.69 -2.31
N SER A 123 9.20 -11.62 -1.31
CA SER A 123 9.61 -12.78 -0.52
C SER A 123 9.82 -12.38 0.93
N GLY A 124 9.77 -13.34 1.82
CA GLY A 124 9.98 -13.10 3.24
C GLY A 124 9.58 -14.28 4.11
N GLN A 125 9.37 -14.01 5.39
CA GLN A 125 8.94 -15.02 6.34
C GLN A 125 8.02 -14.45 7.41
N PHE A 126 7.12 -15.31 7.88
CA PHE A 126 6.28 -15.05 9.05
C PHE A 126 6.77 -15.90 10.22
N LYS A 127 6.98 -15.26 11.35
CA LYS A 127 7.22 -15.92 12.62
C LYS A 127 5.91 -16.00 13.39
N ILE A 128 5.36 -17.19 13.48
CA ILE A 128 4.08 -17.45 14.11
C ILE A 128 4.38 -17.95 15.53
N PRO A 129 4.02 -17.21 16.58
CA PRO A 129 4.28 -17.63 17.95
C PRO A 129 3.36 -18.79 18.36
N LYS A 130 3.77 -19.54 19.37
CA LYS A 130 2.93 -20.58 19.98
C LYS A 130 1.60 -19.98 20.42
N ASN A 131 0.52 -20.71 20.19
CA ASN A 131 -0.85 -20.27 20.45
C ASN A 131 -1.20 -18.92 19.83
N LEU A 132 -0.57 -18.56 18.70
CA LEU A 132 -0.73 -17.27 18.01
C LEU A 132 -0.34 -16.05 18.88
N GLY A 133 0.44 -16.25 19.95
CA GLY A 133 0.78 -15.21 20.93
C GLY A 133 -0.35 -14.85 21.89
N LEU A 134 -1.44 -15.61 21.90
CA LEU A 134 -2.56 -15.39 22.80
C LEU A 134 -2.23 -15.86 24.23
N ILE A 135 -2.60 -15.04 25.21
CA ILE A 135 -2.51 -15.37 26.63
C ILE A 135 -3.86 -15.91 27.05
N PHE A 136 -3.88 -17.10 27.67
CA PHE A 136 -5.10 -17.72 28.18
C PHE A 136 -5.29 -17.36 29.66
N GLU A 137 -6.50 -16.93 30.01
CA GLU A 137 -6.85 -16.64 31.40
C GLU A 137 -7.10 -17.94 32.23
N HIS A 138 -7.38 -19.05 31.53
CA HIS A 138 -7.70 -20.34 32.14
C HIS A 138 -6.81 -21.44 31.56
N ASP A 139 -6.21 -22.26 32.40
CA ASP A 139 -5.29 -23.35 32.02
C ASP A 139 -5.96 -24.43 31.12
N ASN A 140 -7.28 -24.58 31.23
CA ASN A 140 -8.07 -25.55 30.47
C ASN A 140 -8.69 -24.96 29.17
N THR A 141 -8.17 -23.82 28.70
CA THR A 141 -8.61 -23.20 27.44
C THR A 141 -8.15 -24.02 26.23
N ILE A 142 -9.08 -24.35 25.35
CA ILE A 142 -8.80 -24.99 24.06
C ILE A 142 -8.80 -23.93 22.97
N LEU A 143 -7.71 -23.82 22.24
CA LEU A 143 -7.61 -22.95 21.06
C LEU A 143 -7.96 -23.73 19.79
N LYS A 144 -9.00 -23.29 19.10
CA LYS A 144 -9.37 -23.78 17.76
C LYS A 144 -9.00 -22.72 16.73
N ILE A 145 -8.09 -23.07 15.84
CA ILE A 145 -7.64 -22.20 14.75
C ILE A 145 -8.51 -22.46 13.53
N GLY A 146 -9.07 -21.39 12.98
CA GLY A 146 -9.91 -21.44 11.78
C GLY A 146 -9.11 -21.29 10.48
N ASP A 147 -9.84 -21.22 9.35
CA ASP A 147 -9.26 -21.03 8.02
C ASP A 147 -8.56 -19.68 7.92
N SER A 148 -7.26 -19.75 7.84
CA SER A 148 -6.38 -18.58 7.75
C SER A 148 -6.29 -18.08 6.31
N TYR A 149 -5.86 -16.83 6.13
CA TYR A 149 -5.61 -16.29 4.81
C TYR A 149 -4.52 -15.21 4.86
N LEU A 150 -3.75 -15.14 3.79
CA LEU A 150 -2.80 -14.05 3.57
C LEU A 150 -3.50 -12.95 2.77
N SER A 151 -3.37 -11.70 3.19
CA SER A 151 -4.03 -10.56 2.56
C SER A 151 -3.02 -9.52 2.08
N ILE A 152 -3.26 -8.95 0.91
CA ILE A 152 -2.49 -7.88 0.32
C ILE A 152 -3.44 -6.76 -0.10
N GLY A 153 -3.20 -5.55 0.41
CA GLY A 153 -3.89 -4.34 -0.02
C GLY A 153 -3.32 -3.82 -1.33
N ILE A 154 -4.18 -3.57 -2.29
CA ILE A 154 -3.84 -3.00 -3.60
C ILE A 154 -4.92 -1.97 -3.91
N SER A 155 -4.52 -0.70 -4.07
CA SER A 155 -5.49 0.40 -4.20
C SER A 155 -6.40 0.28 -5.43
N ASP A 156 -5.90 -0.27 -6.53
CA ASP A 156 -6.69 -0.55 -7.74
C ASP A 156 -6.37 -1.95 -8.31
N THR A 157 -7.19 -2.94 -7.96
CA THR A 157 -7.00 -4.33 -8.37
C THR A 157 -7.13 -4.57 -9.87
N ARG A 158 -7.65 -3.61 -10.65
CA ARG A 158 -7.64 -3.67 -12.13
C ARG A 158 -6.22 -3.68 -12.70
N GLY A 159 -5.24 -3.19 -11.91
CA GLY A 159 -3.82 -3.19 -12.25
C GLY A 159 -3.14 -4.54 -12.10
N VAL A 160 -3.74 -5.49 -11.39
CA VAL A 160 -3.14 -6.80 -11.16
C VAL A 160 -3.10 -7.59 -12.47
N GLY A 161 -1.90 -7.93 -12.90
CA GLY A 161 -1.67 -8.69 -14.14
C GLY A 161 -1.66 -10.20 -13.88
N GLY A 162 -2.41 -10.94 -14.70
CA GLY A 162 -2.44 -12.41 -14.62
C GLY A 162 -3.19 -12.95 -13.40
N LYS A 163 -2.77 -14.14 -12.96
CA LYS A 163 -3.27 -14.79 -11.74
C LYS A 163 -2.08 -14.98 -10.80
N PRO A 164 -1.84 -14.08 -9.86
CA PRO A 164 -0.71 -14.21 -8.96
C PRO A 164 -0.87 -15.46 -8.08
N ILE A 165 0.26 -16.08 -7.82
CA ILE A 165 0.36 -17.33 -7.06
C ILE A 165 1.42 -17.11 -5.99
N ILE A 166 1.14 -17.56 -4.77
CA ILE A 166 2.11 -17.58 -3.67
C ILE A 166 2.62 -19.01 -3.43
N ASN A 167 3.91 -19.13 -3.21
CA ASN A 167 4.50 -20.27 -2.55
C ASN A 167 4.53 -20.00 -1.04
N TRP A 168 3.82 -20.80 -0.29
CA TRP A 168 3.66 -20.70 1.16
C TRP A 168 4.17 -21.99 1.81
N GLY A 169 5.35 -21.94 2.45
CA GLY A 169 5.95 -23.11 3.09
C GLY A 169 6.05 -24.32 2.15
N GLY A 170 6.37 -24.09 0.87
CA GLY A 170 6.46 -25.12 -0.16
C GLY A 170 5.13 -25.51 -0.82
N SER A 171 4.01 -24.91 -0.42
CA SER A 171 2.68 -25.13 -1.04
C SER A 171 2.32 -23.97 -1.95
N THR A 172 1.84 -24.26 -3.14
CA THR A 172 1.43 -23.27 -4.14
C THR A 172 -0.05 -22.94 -4.00
N ILE A 173 -0.39 -21.65 -3.82
CA ILE A 173 -1.75 -21.17 -3.56
C ILE A 173 -2.04 -20.00 -4.49
N ALA A 174 -3.17 -20.00 -5.17
CA ALA A 174 -3.61 -18.90 -6.01
C ALA A 174 -4.24 -17.79 -5.16
N PHE A 175 -3.93 -16.53 -5.50
CA PHE A 175 -4.65 -15.38 -4.96
C PHE A 175 -6.04 -15.26 -5.58
N VAL A 176 -6.98 -14.80 -4.76
CA VAL A 176 -8.34 -14.45 -5.15
C VAL A 176 -8.61 -12.98 -4.85
N GLN A 177 -9.60 -12.40 -5.49
CA GLN A 177 -9.96 -10.99 -5.33
C GLN A 177 -10.53 -10.71 -3.94
N GLY A 178 -10.23 -9.52 -3.42
CA GLY A 178 -10.66 -9.00 -2.12
C GLY A 178 -9.62 -9.18 -1.03
N SER A 179 -9.34 -8.12 -0.27
CA SER A 179 -8.36 -8.17 0.84
C SER A 179 -8.90 -8.92 2.07
N LYS A 180 -10.23 -8.94 2.28
CA LYS A 180 -10.90 -9.43 3.50
C LYS A 180 -10.49 -8.70 4.80
N ILE A 181 -9.80 -7.57 4.67
CA ILE A 181 -9.41 -6.68 5.77
C ILE A 181 -9.90 -5.29 5.42
N ASP A 182 -10.83 -4.74 6.20
CA ASP A 182 -11.44 -3.44 5.91
C ASP A 182 -10.40 -2.32 5.87
N ALA A 183 -9.42 -2.35 6.77
CA ALA A 183 -8.33 -1.37 6.82
C ALA A 183 -7.43 -1.36 5.56
N LEU A 184 -7.35 -2.45 4.81
CA LEU A 184 -6.62 -2.54 3.55
C LEU A 184 -7.46 -2.11 2.34
N GLY A 185 -8.78 -2.04 2.49
CA GLY A 185 -9.71 -1.74 1.41
C GLY A 185 -9.66 -2.79 0.29
N SER A 186 -9.39 -2.35 -0.94
CA SER A 186 -9.23 -3.25 -2.09
C SER A 186 -7.98 -4.11 -1.98
N GLY A 187 -7.96 -5.25 -2.67
CA GLY A 187 -6.78 -6.10 -2.67
C GLY A 187 -7.05 -7.53 -3.13
N ILE A 188 -6.14 -8.41 -2.76
CA ILE A 188 -6.20 -9.84 -3.05
C ILE A 188 -5.91 -10.63 -1.77
N ASN A 189 -6.36 -11.87 -1.70
CA ASN A 189 -6.05 -12.77 -0.59
C ASN A 189 -5.74 -14.18 -1.11
N ALA A 190 -4.92 -14.92 -0.36
CA ALA A 190 -4.66 -16.34 -0.59
C ALA A 190 -5.18 -17.14 0.60
N PRO A 191 -6.07 -18.13 0.39
CA PRO A 191 -6.57 -18.99 1.46
C PRO A 191 -5.45 -19.92 1.94
N ILE A 192 -5.01 -19.74 3.17
CA ILE A 192 -3.98 -20.59 3.80
C ILE A 192 -4.70 -21.72 4.53
N LYS A 193 -4.20 -22.94 4.43
CA LYS A 193 -4.71 -24.05 5.23
C LYS A 193 -4.56 -23.73 6.71
N THR A 194 -5.40 -24.35 7.54
CA THR A 194 -5.38 -24.21 8.99
C THR A 194 -3.95 -24.38 9.52
N LEU A 195 -3.49 -23.39 10.27
CA LEU A 195 -2.22 -23.45 10.98
C LEU A 195 -2.37 -24.29 12.24
N ASN A 196 -1.24 -24.82 12.75
CA ASN A 196 -1.25 -25.46 14.07
C ASN A 196 -0.98 -24.41 15.16
N SER A 197 -1.14 -24.80 16.43
CA SER A 197 -0.92 -23.94 17.59
C SER A 197 0.56 -23.84 18.02
N GLU A 198 1.44 -24.60 17.39
CA GLU A 198 2.87 -24.59 17.73
C GLU A 198 3.58 -23.39 17.08
N ALA A 199 4.67 -22.96 17.72
CA ALA A 199 5.53 -21.92 17.16
C ALA A 199 6.17 -22.41 15.85
N GLN A 200 6.11 -21.60 14.79
CA GLN A 200 6.63 -21.96 13.48
C GLN A 200 7.06 -20.72 12.70
N THR A 201 8.06 -20.90 11.84
CA THR A 201 8.46 -19.89 10.86
C THR A 201 8.14 -20.41 9.46
N ILE A 202 7.43 -19.61 8.69
CA ILE A 202 6.99 -19.99 7.34
C ILE A 202 7.50 -18.96 6.34
N ALA A 203 8.30 -19.43 5.39
CA ALA A 203 8.76 -18.62 4.28
C ALA A 203 7.65 -18.52 3.20
N PHE A 204 7.64 -17.38 2.53
CA PHE A 204 6.77 -17.15 1.38
C PHE A 204 7.50 -16.45 0.25
N ASP A 205 7.05 -16.69 -0.96
CA ASP A 205 7.42 -15.91 -2.13
C ASP A 205 6.27 -15.84 -3.14
N PHE A 206 6.16 -14.72 -3.84
CA PHE A 206 5.21 -14.53 -4.94
C PHE A 206 5.66 -13.44 -5.91
N ASN A 207 5.30 -13.62 -7.18
CA ASN A 207 5.46 -12.60 -8.19
C ASN A 207 4.17 -11.81 -8.36
N LEU A 208 4.28 -10.49 -8.39
CA LEU A 208 3.17 -9.58 -8.62
C LEU A 208 3.49 -8.67 -9.80
N ASN A 209 2.67 -8.76 -10.86
CA ASN A 209 2.68 -7.80 -11.94
C ASN A 209 1.59 -6.76 -11.66
N LEU A 210 1.99 -5.49 -11.55
CA LEU A 210 1.08 -4.41 -11.17
C LEU A 210 1.21 -3.24 -12.15
N ARG A 211 0.10 -2.85 -12.76
CA ARG A 211 0.03 -1.64 -13.59
C ARG A 211 -0.54 -0.49 -12.80
N GLY A 212 -0.10 0.72 -13.14
CA GLY A 212 -0.61 1.93 -12.51
C GLY A 212 -0.26 3.18 -13.32
N THR A 213 -0.69 4.33 -12.81
CA THR A 213 -0.46 5.65 -13.41
C THR A 213 0.29 6.52 -12.40
N GLU A 214 1.37 7.16 -12.85
CA GLU A 214 2.20 8.16 -12.17
C GLU A 214 2.88 7.70 -10.87
N ASN A 215 2.11 7.29 -9.85
CA ASN A 215 2.64 7.01 -8.52
C ASN A 215 2.54 5.54 -8.14
N PHE A 216 3.63 5.03 -7.58
CA PHE A 216 3.67 3.74 -6.88
C PHE A 216 4.09 3.97 -5.43
N ASN A 217 3.23 3.59 -4.50
CA ASN A 217 3.47 3.69 -3.07
C ASN A 217 3.60 2.29 -2.47
N PHE A 218 4.57 2.11 -1.60
CA PHE A 218 4.76 0.89 -0.83
C PHE A 218 4.70 1.23 0.66
N THR A 219 3.92 0.46 1.43
CA THR A 219 3.86 0.61 2.89
C THR A 219 4.67 -0.49 3.55
N PRO A 220 5.82 -0.18 4.17
CA PRO A 220 6.63 -1.16 4.88
C PRO A 220 5.94 -1.56 6.18
N ILE A 221 5.52 -2.81 6.30
CA ILE A 221 4.78 -3.32 7.48
C ILE A 221 5.49 -4.45 8.20
N ALA A 222 6.57 -5.00 7.64
CA ALA A 222 7.36 -6.05 8.28
C ALA A 222 8.28 -5.47 9.37
N GLU A 223 8.80 -6.29 10.25
CA GLU A 223 9.85 -5.89 11.19
C GLU A 223 11.10 -5.42 10.43
N SER A 224 11.47 -6.12 9.35
CA SER A 224 12.53 -5.73 8.42
C SER A 224 12.01 -5.72 7.00
N ASN A 225 12.15 -4.58 6.31
CA ASN A 225 11.72 -4.40 4.92
C ASN A 225 12.90 -4.00 4.05
N ILE A 226 13.11 -4.71 2.97
CA ILE A 226 14.09 -4.37 1.93
C ILE A 226 13.37 -4.23 0.61
N ILE A 227 13.39 -3.03 0.04
CA ILE A 227 12.78 -2.75 -1.25
C ILE A 227 13.89 -2.34 -2.22
N ALA A 228 14.02 -3.04 -3.34
CA ALA A 228 14.99 -2.75 -4.39
C ALA A 228 14.26 -2.61 -5.73
N LEU A 229 14.19 -1.39 -6.25
CA LEU A 229 13.44 -1.06 -7.46
C LEU A 229 14.35 -0.42 -8.51
N ASN A 230 14.08 -0.73 -9.77
CA ASN A 230 14.76 -0.12 -10.91
C ASN A 230 13.76 0.26 -12.00
N SER A 231 14.19 1.11 -12.92
CA SER A 231 13.42 1.52 -14.09
C SER A 231 14.32 2.12 -15.14
N ASN A 232 13.89 2.12 -16.39
CA ASN A 232 14.48 2.90 -17.46
C ASN A 232 14.06 4.39 -17.44
N TRP A 233 13.27 4.84 -16.46
CA TRP A 233 12.86 6.22 -16.27
C TRP A 233 13.99 7.05 -15.66
N GLN A 234 14.39 8.13 -16.36
CA GLN A 234 15.57 8.93 -16.01
C GLN A 234 15.32 10.02 -14.96
N SER A 235 14.05 10.30 -14.66
CA SER A 235 13.67 11.40 -13.74
C SER A 235 12.72 10.91 -12.65
N PRO A 236 13.16 10.01 -11.76
CA PRO A 236 12.34 9.55 -10.64
C PRO A 236 12.17 10.69 -9.63
N HIS A 237 11.02 10.70 -8.96
CA HIS A 237 10.78 11.52 -7.78
C HIS A 237 10.47 10.62 -6.60
N PHE A 238 11.36 10.61 -5.60
CA PHE A 238 11.17 9.84 -4.37
C PHE A 238 10.62 10.74 -3.28
N TYR A 239 9.53 10.32 -2.65
CA TYR A 239 8.88 11.05 -1.57
C TYR A 239 8.29 10.10 -0.53
N GLY A 240 7.85 10.62 0.61
CA GLY A 240 7.29 9.86 1.72
C GLY A 240 8.16 9.90 2.96
N SER A 241 7.79 9.09 3.96
CA SER A 241 8.47 9.05 5.26
C SER A 241 9.84 8.38 5.19
N PHE A 242 10.09 7.54 4.19
CA PHE A 242 11.35 6.83 3.98
C PHE A 242 11.86 7.10 2.59
N LEU A 243 13.04 7.69 2.49
CA LEU A 243 13.75 7.90 1.22
C LEU A 243 14.72 6.74 0.96
N PRO A 244 15.09 6.50 -0.32
CA PRO A 244 16.06 5.45 -0.63
C PRO A 244 17.43 5.79 -0.05
N ASP A 245 18.20 4.75 0.27
CA ASP A 245 19.58 4.90 0.70
C ASP A 245 20.41 5.54 -0.40
N VAL A 246 20.98 6.72 -0.10
CA VAL A 246 21.78 7.52 -1.05
C VAL A 246 22.95 6.71 -1.62
N ALA A 247 23.57 5.85 -0.81
CA ALA A 247 24.70 5.03 -1.26
C ALA A 247 24.32 3.99 -2.32
N THR A 248 23.03 3.59 -2.36
CA THR A 248 22.52 2.60 -3.32
C THR A 248 21.76 3.25 -4.48
N GLN A 249 21.52 4.55 -4.42
CA GLN A 249 20.78 5.28 -5.44
C GLN A 249 21.66 5.53 -6.66
N LYS A 250 21.17 5.10 -7.82
CA LYS A 250 21.79 5.35 -9.11
C LYS A 250 20.75 5.97 -10.03
N ILE A 251 21.04 7.15 -10.57
CA ILE A 251 20.20 7.83 -11.57
C ILE A 251 21.11 8.27 -12.70
N ASP A 252 20.88 7.76 -13.90
CA ASP A 252 21.67 8.09 -15.08
C ASP A 252 20.81 8.07 -16.36
N SER A 253 21.46 8.15 -17.53
CA SER A 253 20.80 8.13 -18.84
C SER A 253 20.09 6.80 -19.14
N ASN A 254 20.35 5.72 -18.40
CA ASN A 254 19.73 4.42 -18.58
C ASN A 254 18.53 4.22 -17.63
N GLY A 255 18.31 5.16 -16.71
CA GLY A 255 17.20 5.12 -15.76
C GLY A 255 17.64 5.26 -14.31
N PHE A 256 16.90 4.58 -13.40
CA PHE A 256 17.25 4.58 -11.98
C PHE A 256 17.29 3.19 -11.37
N GLY A 257 18.09 3.07 -10.32
CA GLY A 257 18.06 1.99 -9.34
C GLY A 257 18.07 2.59 -7.94
N ALA A 258 17.23 2.09 -7.04
CA ALA A 258 17.13 2.59 -5.69
C ALA A 258 16.76 1.47 -4.70
N LYS A 259 17.30 1.54 -3.49
CA LYS A 259 17.04 0.58 -2.43
C LYS A 259 16.62 1.31 -1.15
N TRP A 260 15.62 0.77 -0.50
CA TRP A 260 15.17 1.16 0.84
C TRP A 260 15.40 0.01 1.79
N ALA A 261 15.89 0.31 2.98
CA ALA A 261 15.96 -0.60 4.10
C ALA A 261 15.23 0.07 5.28
N VAL A 262 14.10 -0.50 5.67
CA VAL A 262 13.24 0.06 6.72
C VAL A 262 12.97 -1.02 7.76
N SER A 263 13.33 -0.75 9.00
CA SER A 263 13.00 -1.60 10.14
C SER A 263 11.98 -0.93 11.04
N SER A 264 11.02 -1.70 11.56
CA SER A 264 10.21 -1.29 12.70
C SER A 264 11.08 -1.41 13.95
N LEU A 265 11.24 -0.33 14.68
CA LEU A 265 11.88 -0.33 16.01
C LEU A 265 10.82 -0.58 17.08
#